data_1ca8d0632027319e129ba4974f34a457
#
_entry.id   1ca8d0632027319e129ba4974f34a457
#
_cell.length_a   1.000
_cell.length_b   1.000
_cell.length_c   1.000
_cell.angle_alpha   90.00
_cell.angle_beta   90.00
_cell.angle_gamma   90.00
#
_symmetry.space_group_name_H-M   'P 1'
#
loop_
_entity.id
_entity.type
_entity.pdbx_description
1 polymer ?
#
loop_
_entity_poly.entity_id
_entity_poly.type
_entity_poly.pdbx_seq_one_letter_code
_entity_poly.pdbx_strand_id
1 'polypeptide(L)'
;MKILITGIGGTIGSVIADALSTRHEITGIDIRPVNRAGVSVADLTDIDAISPFFEGVDAVVHLAAERRHTPDIGWDLLLPTNVIATANVYDAAHAAGVRRFVFASSMHVAGNYESDDPWASIAAGRYDGLDPDSVPLVTADMPARPDGRYAATKQLGESLGRYYSDCEGMEVICVRLGTVADSDSIGDDPRGYVSWFSHRDLAEFFAACVEKPGIRFEIVYGASANKWKIYDTPSSWKVLGFTPSDNAEHHRG
;
A
#
# COMPACT_ATOMS: atom_id res chain seq x y z
N MET A 1 -10.40 18.20 0.39
CA MET A 1 -8.94 18.22 0.19
C MET A 1 -8.64 17.99 -1.28
N LYS A 2 -7.51 18.51 -1.75
CA LYS A 2 -6.94 18.15 -3.05
C LYS A 2 -5.94 17.00 -2.85
N ILE A 3 -6.19 15.87 -3.48
CA ILE A 3 -5.40 14.64 -3.31
C ILE A 3 -4.73 14.30 -4.63
N LEU A 4 -3.41 14.11 -4.61
CA LEU A 4 -2.64 13.64 -5.74
C LEU A 4 -2.39 12.13 -5.61
N ILE A 5 -2.76 11.36 -6.64
CA ILE A 5 -2.53 9.92 -6.71
C ILE A 5 -1.50 9.62 -7.80
N THR A 6 -0.36 9.04 -7.46
CA THR A 6 0.60 8.54 -8.45
C THR A 6 0.30 7.09 -8.79
N GLY A 7 0.43 6.70 -10.06
CA GLY A 7 0.01 5.37 -10.50
C GLY A 7 -1.52 5.21 -10.56
N ILE A 8 -2.22 6.31 -10.77
CA ILE A 8 -3.70 6.39 -10.75
C ILE A 8 -4.37 5.48 -11.78
N GLY A 9 -3.69 5.16 -12.89
CA GLY A 9 -4.19 4.28 -13.94
C GLY A 9 -4.11 2.78 -13.61
N GLY A 10 -3.47 2.40 -12.50
CA GLY A 10 -3.46 1.02 -12.02
C GLY A 10 -4.76 0.61 -11.33
N THR A 11 -4.95 -0.69 -11.07
CA THR A 11 -6.13 -1.24 -10.39
C THR A 11 -6.41 -0.53 -9.06
N ILE A 12 -5.43 -0.47 -8.18
CA ILE A 12 -5.55 0.17 -6.87
C ILE A 12 -5.84 1.67 -7.03
N GLY A 13 -5.10 2.34 -7.93
CA GLY A 13 -5.23 3.78 -8.17
C GLY A 13 -6.63 4.16 -8.67
N SER A 14 -7.19 3.39 -9.61
CA SER A 14 -8.53 3.65 -10.14
C SER A 14 -9.62 3.45 -9.07
N VAL A 15 -9.56 2.37 -8.31
CA VAL A 15 -10.52 2.08 -7.23
C VAL A 15 -10.52 3.18 -6.18
N ILE A 16 -9.34 3.60 -5.72
CA ILE A 16 -9.19 4.66 -4.72
C ILE A 16 -9.66 6.00 -5.28
N ALA A 17 -9.28 6.33 -6.52
CA ALA A 17 -9.66 7.58 -7.17
C ALA A 17 -11.19 7.70 -7.35
N ASP A 18 -11.86 6.61 -7.73
CA ASP A 18 -13.32 6.58 -7.87
C ASP A 18 -14.01 6.83 -6.52
N ALA A 19 -13.58 6.14 -5.48
CA ALA A 19 -14.15 6.28 -4.15
C ALA A 19 -13.93 7.68 -3.56
N LEU A 20 -12.70 8.18 -3.60
CA LEU A 20 -12.33 9.47 -3.01
C LEU A 20 -12.90 10.67 -3.80
N SER A 21 -13.16 10.54 -5.11
CA SER A 21 -13.69 11.63 -5.94
C SER A 21 -15.07 12.10 -5.51
N THR A 22 -15.81 11.32 -4.74
CA THR A 22 -17.11 11.70 -4.17
C THR A 22 -17.00 12.74 -3.04
N ARG A 23 -15.82 12.87 -2.44
CA ARG A 23 -15.57 13.69 -1.23
C ARG A 23 -14.40 14.66 -1.38
N HIS A 24 -13.55 14.46 -2.37
CA HIS A 24 -12.29 15.18 -2.55
C HIS A 24 -12.04 15.54 -4.00
N GLU A 25 -11.23 16.56 -4.23
CA GLU A 25 -10.66 16.85 -5.55
C GLU A 25 -9.50 15.89 -5.81
N ILE A 26 -9.59 15.09 -6.88
CA ILE A 26 -8.58 14.10 -7.23
C ILE A 26 -7.81 14.55 -8.45
N THR A 27 -6.50 14.61 -8.32
CA THR A 27 -5.55 14.74 -9.43
C THR A 27 -4.64 13.52 -9.46
N GLY A 28 -3.97 13.28 -10.58
CA GLY A 28 -3.11 12.10 -10.69
C GLY A 28 -1.96 12.24 -11.66
N ILE A 29 -0.95 11.40 -11.44
CA ILE A 29 0.18 11.20 -12.35
C ILE A 29 0.27 9.72 -12.68
N ASP A 30 0.46 9.40 -13.95
CA ASP A 30 0.80 8.06 -14.42
C ASP A 30 1.85 8.15 -15.53
N ILE A 31 2.61 7.09 -15.74
CA ILE A 31 3.58 7.01 -16.85
C ILE A 31 2.87 6.79 -18.19
N ARG A 32 1.62 6.32 -18.16
CA ARG A 32 0.79 6.07 -19.34
C ARG A 32 -0.42 7.01 -19.36
N PRO A 33 -0.96 7.35 -20.55
CA PRO A 33 -2.20 8.09 -20.66
C PRO A 33 -3.35 7.36 -19.94
N VAL A 34 -4.10 8.10 -19.14
CA VAL A 34 -5.29 7.61 -18.41
C VAL A 34 -6.47 8.49 -18.82
N ASN A 35 -7.58 7.87 -19.22
CA ASN A 35 -8.79 8.60 -19.60
C ASN A 35 -9.59 9.05 -18.35
N ARG A 36 -9.00 9.99 -17.61
CA ARG A 36 -9.62 10.64 -16.42
C ARG A 36 -9.22 12.11 -16.40
N ALA A 37 -10.17 12.98 -16.12
CA ALA A 37 -9.88 14.41 -15.94
C ALA A 37 -8.93 14.63 -14.75
N GLY A 38 -8.03 15.62 -14.87
CA GLY A 38 -7.07 15.94 -13.81
C GLY A 38 -5.88 14.97 -13.72
N VAL A 39 -5.70 14.07 -14.69
CA VAL A 39 -4.55 13.16 -14.75
C VAL A 39 -3.54 13.65 -15.79
N SER A 40 -2.28 13.68 -15.39
CA SER A 40 -1.14 14.04 -16.23
C SER A 40 -0.23 12.85 -16.49
N VAL A 41 0.43 12.85 -17.64
CA VAL A 41 1.46 11.86 -17.98
C VAL A 41 2.81 12.43 -17.61
N ALA A 42 3.53 11.78 -16.71
CA ALA A 42 4.89 12.17 -16.33
C ALA A 42 5.66 10.98 -15.78
N ASP A 43 6.98 11.02 -15.95
CA ASP A 43 7.92 10.07 -15.35
C ASP A 43 8.35 10.56 -13.97
N LEU A 44 8.07 9.78 -12.93
CA LEU A 44 8.41 10.11 -11.56
C LEU A 44 9.93 10.12 -11.28
N THR A 45 10.74 9.62 -12.20
CA THR A 45 12.21 9.71 -12.11
C THR A 45 12.74 11.09 -12.45
N ASP A 46 11.92 11.95 -13.09
CA ASP A 46 12.24 13.34 -13.41
C ASP A 46 11.53 14.28 -12.41
N ILE A 47 12.27 14.72 -11.40
CA ILE A 47 11.73 15.56 -10.33
C ILE A 47 11.24 16.93 -10.84
N ASP A 48 11.92 17.51 -11.82
CA ASP A 48 11.53 18.82 -12.37
C ASP A 48 10.22 18.72 -13.15
N ALA A 49 10.01 17.61 -13.84
CA ALA A 49 8.78 17.35 -14.57
C ALA A 49 7.57 17.12 -13.66
N ILE A 50 7.77 16.55 -12.47
CA ILE A 50 6.65 16.22 -11.57
C ILE A 50 6.35 17.31 -10.53
N SER A 51 7.32 18.12 -10.11
CA SER A 51 7.17 19.11 -9.04
C SER A 51 5.96 20.03 -9.19
N PRO A 52 5.61 20.55 -10.39
CA PRO A 52 4.45 21.44 -10.54
C PRO A 52 3.10 20.80 -10.17
N PHE A 53 2.99 19.46 -10.22
CA PHE A 53 1.72 18.77 -9.91
C PHE A 53 1.41 18.72 -8.41
N PHE A 54 2.39 19.02 -7.56
CA PHE A 54 2.21 19.00 -6.10
C PHE A 54 1.72 20.34 -5.54
N GLU A 55 1.65 21.40 -6.34
CA GLU A 55 1.19 22.73 -5.89
C GLU A 55 -0.25 22.69 -5.37
N GLY A 56 -0.42 23.15 -4.13
CA GLY A 56 -1.71 23.20 -3.46
C GLY A 56 -2.34 21.84 -3.15
N VAL A 57 -1.55 20.76 -3.16
CA VAL A 57 -1.98 19.40 -2.79
C VAL A 57 -1.97 19.27 -1.26
N ASP A 58 -3.07 18.78 -0.68
CA ASP A 58 -3.20 18.54 0.76
C ASP A 58 -2.64 17.16 1.16
N ALA A 59 -2.83 16.16 0.29
CA ALA A 59 -2.41 14.78 0.54
C ALA A 59 -1.92 14.08 -0.74
N VAL A 60 -0.93 13.21 -0.58
CA VAL A 60 -0.42 12.34 -1.65
C VAL A 60 -0.72 10.88 -1.33
N VAL A 61 -1.20 10.13 -2.32
CA VAL A 61 -1.28 8.66 -2.29
C VAL A 61 -0.32 8.13 -3.35
N HIS A 62 0.83 7.60 -2.90
CA HIS A 62 1.87 7.12 -3.79
C HIS A 62 1.76 5.62 -4.03
N LEU A 63 1.22 5.25 -5.22
CA LEU A 63 1.00 3.86 -5.63
C LEU A 63 1.92 3.43 -6.78
N ALA A 64 2.48 4.38 -7.52
CA ALA A 64 3.32 4.09 -8.68
C ALA A 64 4.54 3.26 -8.29
N ALA A 65 4.70 2.12 -8.92
CA ALA A 65 5.85 1.24 -8.74
C ALA A 65 5.87 0.14 -9.81
N GLU A 66 7.03 -0.42 -10.08
CA GLU A 66 7.10 -1.76 -10.68
C GLU A 66 6.69 -2.78 -9.62
N ARG A 67 5.56 -3.47 -9.83
CA ARG A 67 4.93 -4.38 -8.86
C ARG A 67 5.33 -5.85 -9.02
N ARG A 68 5.94 -6.18 -10.16
CA ARG A 68 6.36 -7.57 -10.39
C ARG A 68 7.48 -7.95 -9.44
N HIS A 69 7.33 -9.09 -8.79
CA HIS A 69 8.26 -9.61 -7.81
C HIS A 69 8.87 -10.96 -8.23
N THR A 70 8.83 -11.24 -9.54
CA THR A 70 9.43 -12.44 -10.13
C THR A 70 10.96 -12.33 -10.20
N PRO A 71 11.70 -13.45 -10.19
CA PRO A 71 13.17 -13.46 -10.14
C PRO A 71 13.86 -12.77 -11.33
N ASP A 72 13.19 -12.65 -12.47
CA ASP A 72 13.68 -11.98 -13.69
C ASP A 72 13.67 -10.45 -13.58
N ILE A 73 12.97 -9.87 -12.60
CA ILE A 73 12.97 -8.42 -12.38
C ILE A 73 14.24 -8.01 -11.64
N GLY A 74 15.10 -7.28 -12.36
CA GLY A 74 16.41 -6.84 -11.89
C GLY A 74 16.39 -5.49 -11.17
N TRP A 75 17.53 -5.16 -10.56
CA TRP A 75 17.76 -3.86 -9.94
C TRP A 75 17.78 -2.71 -10.94
N ASP A 76 18.15 -2.96 -12.18
CA ASP A 76 18.14 -2.00 -13.29
C ASP A 76 16.76 -1.39 -13.54
N LEU A 77 15.70 -2.17 -13.31
CA LEU A 77 14.32 -1.69 -13.39
C LEU A 77 13.83 -1.18 -12.03
N LEU A 78 14.08 -1.91 -10.94
CA LEU A 78 13.51 -1.59 -9.62
C LEU A 78 14.13 -0.32 -8.99
N LEU A 79 15.41 -0.04 -9.19
CA LEU A 79 16.03 1.16 -8.61
C LEU A 79 15.42 2.46 -9.16
N PRO A 80 15.33 2.68 -10.48
CA PRO A 80 14.70 3.90 -10.96
C PRO A 80 13.21 3.97 -10.61
N THR A 81 12.45 2.89 -10.81
CA THR A 81 10.98 2.94 -10.69
C THR A 81 10.47 2.92 -9.25
N ASN A 82 11.15 2.21 -8.33
CA ASN A 82 10.65 2.04 -6.96
C ASN A 82 11.45 2.83 -5.93
N VAL A 83 12.72 3.17 -6.24
CA VAL A 83 13.58 3.87 -5.29
C VAL A 83 13.70 5.34 -5.65
N ILE A 84 14.21 5.66 -6.85
CA ILE A 84 14.42 7.05 -7.28
C ILE A 84 13.07 7.77 -7.41
N ALA A 85 12.10 7.17 -8.10
CA ALA A 85 10.77 7.74 -8.25
C ALA A 85 10.08 7.99 -6.90
N THR A 86 10.21 7.05 -5.93
CA THR A 86 9.65 7.23 -4.58
C THR A 86 10.33 8.37 -3.83
N ALA A 87 11.67 8.48 -3.90
CA ALA A 87 12.40 9.59 -3.29
C ALA A 87 11.97 10.94 -3.90
N ASN A 88 11.90 11.03 -5.22
CA ASN A 88 11.45 12.25 -5.92
C ASN A 88 10.02 12.66 -5.50
N VAL A 89 9.10 11.69 -5.33
CA VAL A 89 7.72 11.98 -4.92
C VAL A 89 7.68 12.49 -3.48
N TYR A 90 8.50 11.96 -2.57
CA TYR A 90 8.63 12.50 -1.21
C TYR A 90 9.22 13.91 -1.22
N ASP A 91 10.31 14.13 -1.99
CA ASP A 91 10.96 15.45 -2.10
C ASP A 91 9.98 16.50 -2.67
N ALA A 92 9.30 16.20 -3.76
CA ALA A 92 8.34 17.10 -4.39
C ALA A 92 7.14 17.40 -3.46
N ALA A 93 6.63 16.40 -2.75
CA ALA A 93 5.55 16.57 -1.76
C ALA A 93 6.00 17.46 -0.60
N HIS A 94 7.18 17.22 -0.05
CA HIS A 94 7.74 18.05 1.04
C HIS A 94 7.97 19.49 0.58
N ALA A 95 8.61 19.71 -0.57
CA ALA A 95 8.89 21.04 -1.11
C ALA A 95 7.60 21.85 -1.36
N ALA A 96 6.50 21.19 -1.74
CA ALA A 96 5.20 21.80 -1.93
C ALA A 96 4.39 21.99 -0.64
N GLY A 97 4.88 21.54 0.52
CA GLY A 97 4.20 21.66 1.81
C GLY A 97 3.04 20.66 1.99
N VAL A 98 3.04 19.54 1.27
CA VAL A 98 2.05 18.47 1.45
C VAL A 98 2.13 17.93 2.87
N ARG A 99 0.98 17.93 3.57
CA ARG A 99 0.93 17.51 4.97
C ARG A 99 0.83 16.00 5.14
N ARG A 100 -0.04 15.33 4.35
CA ARG A 100 -0.32 13.89 4.46
C ARG A 100 0.28 13.11 3.30
N PHE A 101 1.02 12.06 3.60
CA PHE A 101 1.57 11.14 2.61
C PHE A 101 1.18 9.69 2.92
N VAL A 102 0.51 9.03 2.00
CA VAL A 102 0.16 7.61 2.09
C VAL A 102 1.01 6.84 1.09
N PHE A 103 1.92 6.03 1.60
CA PHE A 103 2.82 5.21 0.78
C PHE A 103 2.29 3.78 0.63
N ALA A 104 2.12 3.32 -0.60
CA ALA A 104 1.82 1.91 -0.88
C ALA A 104 3.07 1.05 -0.71
N SER A 105 3.23 0.50 0.49
CA SER A 105 4.18 -0.57 0.80
C SER A 105 3.58 -1.92 0.43
N SER A 106 4.08 -3.03 0.96
CA SER A 106 3.63 -4.37 0.64
C SER A 106 3.80 -5.32 1.83
N MET A 107 2.92 -6.30 1.98
CA MET A 107 3.10 -7.41 2.92
C MET A 107 4.40 -8.19 2.65
N HIS A 108 4.92 -8.15 1.42
CA HIS A 108 6.21 -8.72 1.05
C HIS A 108 7.40 -8.16 1.85
N VAL A 109 7.28 -6.95 2.44
CA VAL A 109 8.31 -6.41 3.37
C VAL A 109 8.51 -7.31 4.58
N ALA A 110 7.47 -8.05 4.98
CA ALA A 110 7.51 -9.05 6.05
C ALA A 110 7.30 -10.48 5.51
N GLY A 111 7.43 -10.69 4.19
CA GLY A 111 7.05 -11.93 3.50
C GLY A 111 7.82 -13.17 3.95
N ASN A 112 9.09 -13.04 4.35
CA ASN A 112 9.87 -14.18 4.82
C ASN A 112 9.40 -14.77 6.16
N TYR A 113 8.48 -14.13 6.89
CA TYR A 113 7.81 -14.78 8.02
C TYR A 113 6.93 -15.95 7.56
N GLU A 114 6.41 -15.91 6.33
CA GLU A 114 5.63 -17.00 5.74
C GLU A 114 6.47 -18.28 5.48
N SER A 115 7.78 -18.25 5.73
CA SER A 115 8.65 -19.44 5.69
C SER A 115 8.75 -20.16 7.04
N ASP A 116 8.23 -19.58 8.11
CA ASP A 116 8.30 -20.12 9.47
C ASP A 116 6.90 -20.58 9.94
N ASP A 117 6.79 -21.74 10.61
CA ASP A 117 5.52 -22.12 11.23
C ASP A 117 5.19 -21.27 12.47
N PRO A 118 3.92 -20.99 12.72
CA PRO A 118 2.73 -21.55 12.05
C PRO A 118 2.33 -20.82 10.74
N TRP A 119 2.95 -19.70 10.40
CA TRP A 119 2.59 -18.87 9.25
C TRP A 119 2.78 -19.58 7.90
N ALA A 120 3.83 -20.43 7.78
CA ALA A 120 4.06 -21.23 6.59
C ALA A 120 2.91 -22.21 6.30
N SER A 121 2.38 -22.82 7.34
CA SER A 121 1.22 -23.71 7.23
C SER A 121 -0.03 -22.95 6.81
N ILE A 122 -0.26 -21.77 7.36
CA ILE A 122 -1.41 -20.90 7.03
C ILE A 122 -1.31 -20.40 5.59
N ALA A 123 -0.15 -19.90 5.16
CA ALA A 123 0.08 -19.44 3.78
C ALA A 123 -0.17 -20.57 2.76
N ALA A 124 0.14 -21.80 3.12
CA ALA A 124 -0.08 -22.98 2.28
C ALA A 124 -1.50 -23.59 2.41
N GLY A 125 -2.41 -22.94 3.15
CA GLY A 125 -3.77 -23.46 3.35
C GLY A 125 -3.89 -24.72 4.22
N ARG A 126 -2.85 -25.04 5.00
CA ARG A 126 -2.85 -26.16 5.93
C ARG A 126 -3.24 -25.68 7.32
N TYR A 127 -4.49 -25.93 7.69
CA TYR A 127 -5.10 -25.39 8.91
C TYR A 127 -5.31 -26.43 10.03
N ASP A 128 -4.94 -27.71 9.79
CA ASP A 128 -5.17 -28.79 10.72
C ASP A 128 -4.46 -28.53 12.06
N GLY A 129 -5.23 -28.58 13.14
CA GLY A 129 -4.73 -28.33 14.49
C GLY A 129 -4.44 -26.85 14.83
N LEU A 130 -4.72 -25.92 13.92
CA LEU A 130 -4.59 -24.48 14.15
C LEU A 130 -5.93 -23.85 14.51
N ASP A 131 -5.87 -22.86 15.40
CA ASP A 131 -7.00 -22.00 15.73
C ASP A 131 -6.68 -20.58 15.24
N PRO A 132 -7.48 -20.02 14.31
CA PRO A 132 -7.21 -18.71 13.71
C PRO A 132 -7.15 -17.56 14.74
N ASP A 133 -7.83 -17.71 15.88
CA ASP A 133 -7.85 -16.70 16.94
C ASP A 133 -6.66 -16.79 17.89
N SER A 134 -5.89 -17.88 17.83
CA SER A 134 -4.73 -18.14 18.71
C SER A 134 -3.38 -18.06 17.98
N VAL A 135 -3.36 -17.92 16.66
CA VAL A 135 -2.12 -17.77 15.90
C VAL A 135 -1.47 -16.43 16.20
N PRO A 136 -0.17 -16.39 16.56
CA PRO A 136 0.53 -15.12 16.71
C PRO A 136 0.57 -14.37 15.38
N LEU A 137 0.34 -13.06 15.42
CA LEU A 137 0.34 -12.22 14.24
C LEU A 137 1.70 -11.53 14.07
N VAL A 138 2.13 -11.38 12.82
CA VAL A 138 3.30 -10.58 12.45
C VAL A 138 2.93 -9.11 12.55
N THR A 139 3.46 -8.41 13.56
CA THR A 139 3.18 -7.00 13.81
C THR A 139 4.08 -6.09 12.97
N ALA A 140 3.71 -4.81 12.85
CA ALA A 140 4.52 -3.82 12.15
C ALA A 140 5.85 -3.51 12.85
N ASP A 141 5.92 -3.72 14.18
CA ASP A 141 7.11 -3.50 15.00
C ASP A 141 8.14 -4.63 14.90
N MET A 142 7.75 -5.78 14.38
CA MET A 142 8.70 -6.86 14.14
C MET A 142 9.69 -6.47 13.04
N PRO A 143 10.95 -6.93 13.09
CA PRO A 143 11.94 -6.63 12.06
C PRO A 143 11.42 -6.96 10.67
N ALA A 144 11.65 -6.09 9.70
CA ALA A 144 11.34 -6.38 8.32
C ALA A 144 12.14 -7.61 7.83
N ARG A 145 11.47 -8.52 7.12
CA ARG A 145 12.06 -9.72 6.51
C ARG A 145 11.60 -9.83 5.04
N PRO A 146 12.15 -8.95 4.14
CA PRO A 146 11.75 -8.92 2.74
C PRO A 146 11.99 -10.26 2.05
N ASP A 147 11.01 -10.72 1.27
CA ASP A 147 11.07 -11.99 0.54
C ASP A 147 11.64 -11.85 -0.90
N GLY A 148 12.01 -10.64 -1.31
CA GLY A 148 12.59 -10.39 -2.63
C GLY A 148 13.05 -8.96 -2.84
N ARG A 149 13.61 -8.71 -4.03
CA ARG A 149 14.13 -7.38 -4.41
C ARG A 149 13.04 -6.30 -4.38
N TYR A 150 11.85 -6.61 -4.90
CA TYR A 150 10.69 -5.71 -4.83
C TYR A 150 10.38 -5.32 -3.39
N ALA A 151 10.30 -6.29 -2.49
CA ALA A 151 10.03 -6.06 -1.07
C ALA A 151 11.09 -5.18 -0.41
N ALA A 152 12.37 -5.37 -0.76
CA ALA A 152 13.46 -4.53 -0.28
C ALA A 152 13.30 -3.07 -0.73
N THR A 153 12.83 -2.81 -1.96
CA THR A 153 12.53 -1.44 -2.41
C THR A 153 11.37 -0.82 -1.65
N LYS A 154 10.34 -1.61 -1.32
CA LYS A 154 9.21 -1.14 -0.51
C LYS A 154 9.62 -0.82 0.93
N GLN A 155 10.49 -1.63 1.53
CA GLN A 155 11.07 -1.31 2.85
C GLN A 155 11.86 0.00 2.84
N LEU A 156 12.60 0.28 1.77
CA LEU A 156 13.30 1.56 1.62
C LEU A 156 12.31 2.73 1.59
N GLY A 157 11.18 2.60 0.90
CA GLY A 157 10.11 3.60 0.91
C GLY A 157 9.51 3.84 2.30
N GLU A 158 9.37 2.79 3.15
CA GLU A 158 8.98 2.94 4.56
C GLU A 158 10.04 3.73 5.35
N SER A 159 11.33 3.48 5.09
CA SER A 159 12.44 4.21 5.73
C SER A 159 12.47 5.69 5.32
N LEU A 160 12.21 5.99 4.04
CA LEU A 160 12.03 7.37 3.58
C LEU A 160 10.84 8.03 4.30
N GLY A 161 9.70 7.37 4.36
CA GLY A 161 8.53 7.87 5.08
C GLY A 161 8.83 8.18 6.55
N ARG A 162 9.62 7.36 7.22
CA ARG A 162 10.08 7.61 8.59
C ARG A 162 10.97 8.85 8.67
N TYR A 163 11.92 9.01 7.74
CA TYR A 163 12.76 10.19 7.66
C TYR A 163 11.93 11.47 7.48
N TYR A 164 11.02 11.51 6.48
CA TYR A 164 10.19 12.69 6.25
C TYR A 164 9.25 13.00 7.41
N SER A 165 8.81 11.99 8.14
CA SER A 165 8.00 12.22 9.33
C SER A 165 8.82 12.79 10.49
N ASP A 166 9.97 12.20 10.81
CA ASP A 166 10.75 12.58 11.98
C ASP A 166 11.51 13.89 11.79
N CYS A 167 12.09 14.10 10.59
CA CYS A 167 12.97 15.22 10.32
C CYS A 167 12.24 16.41 9.67
N GLU A 168 11.27 16.13 8.81
CA GLU A 168 10.58 17.15 8.01
C GLU A 168 9.13 17.43 8.47
N GLY A 169 8.62 16.67 9.45
CA GLY A 169 7.32 16.90 10.06
C GLY A 169 6.11 16.47 9.23
N MET A 170 6.31 15.71 8.15
CA MET A 170 5.25 15.18 7.31
C MET A 170 4.47 14.09 8.05
N GLU A 171 3.15 14.03 7.88
CA GLU A 171 2.30 12.94 8.39
C GLU A 171 2.33 11.79 7.39
N VAL A 172 2.93 10.66 7.74
CA VAL A 172 3.14 9.55 6.81
C VAL A 172 2.46 8.27 7.30
N ILE A 173 1.73 7.61 6.41
CA ILE A 173 1.19 6.26 6.63
C ILE A 173 1.73 5.34 5.53
N CYS A 174 2.45 4.30 5.93
CA CYS A 174 2.94 3.26 5.04
C CYS A 174 1.98 2.06 5.10
N VAL A 175 1.35 1.73 3.98
CA VAL A 175 0.37 0.64 3.91
C VAL A 175 1.04 -0.60 3.33
N ARG A 176 1.32 -1.61 4.16
CA ARG A 176 1.73 -2.95 3.70
C ARG A 176 0.51 -3.66 3.12
N LEU A 177 0.31 -3.47 1.83
CA LEU A 177 -0.84 -3.98 1.08
C LEU A 177 -0.81 -5.50 0.96
N GLY A 178 -1.97 -6.11 1.16
CA GLY A 178 -2.28 -7.47 0.75
C GLY A 178 -2.54 -7.58 -0.75
N THR A 179 -3.19 -8.66 -1.16
CA THR A 179 -3.45 -8.95 -2.57
C THR A 179 -4.70 -8.23 -3.04
N VAL A 180 -4.56 -7.38 -4.05
CA VAL A 180 -5.65 -6.71 -4.75
C VAL A 180 -5.65 -7.21 -6.20
N ALA A 181 -6.65 -7.98 -6.58
CA ALA A 181 -6.81 -8.50 -7.93
C ALA A 181 -7.66 -7.57 -8.80
N ASP A 182 -7.38 -7.55 -10.12
CA ASP A 182 -8.14 -6.70 -11.07
C ASP A 182 -9.63 -7.03 -11.09
N SER A 183 -9.98 -8.31 -10.91
CA SER A 183 -11.38 -8.82 -10.90
C SER A 183 -12.01 -8.86 -9.50
N ASP A 184 -11.36 -8.28 -8.49
CA ASP A 184 -11.79 -8.36 -7.07
C ASP A 184 -12.02 -9.80 -6.58
N SER A 185 -11.23 -10.75 -7.08
CA SER A 185 -11.32 -12.18 -6.76
C SER A 185 -10.09 -12.66 -5.98
N ILE A 186 -10.25 -13.78 -5.27
CA ILE A 186 -9.18 -14.35 -4.43
C ILE A 186 -8.20 -15.19 -5.25
N GLY A 187 -8.65 -15.78 -6.37
CA GLY A 187 -7.87 -16.74 -7.15
C GLY A 187 -7.77 -18.10 -6.46
N ASP A 188 -6.92 -18.99 -7.00
CA ASP A 188 -6.78 -20.37 -6.54
C ASP A 188 -5.65 -20.56 -5.52
N ASP A 189 -4.82 -19.54 -5.29
CA ASP A 189 -3.71 -19.60 -4.33
C ASP A 189 -4.24 -19.53 -2.90
N PRO A 190 -3.97 -20.53 -2.03
CA PRO A 190 -4.35 -20.50 -0.61
C PRO A 190 -3.92 -19.22 0.12
N ARG A 191 -2.77 -18.65 -0.23
CA ARG A 191 -2.29 -17.38 0.30
C ARG A 191 -3.26 -16.22 0.02
N GLY A 192 -4.03 -16.31 -1.07
CA GLY A 192 -5.09 -15.35 -1.39
C GLY A 192 -6.10 -15.21 -0.24
N TYR A 193 -6.49 -16.31 0.42
CA TYR A 193 -7.43 -16.28 1.55
C TYR A 193 -6.87 -15.60 2.81
N VAL A 194 -5.58 -15.39 2.88
CA VAL A 194 -4.91 -14.69 3.99
C VAL A 194 -4.77 -13.20 3.71
N SER A 195 -4.41 -12.87 2.47
CA SER A 195 -3.96 -11.51 2.09
C SER A 195 -4.95 -10.74 1.23
N TRP A 196 -6.09 -11.33 0.83
CA TRP A 196 -7.07 -10.66 -0.02
C TRP A 196 -7.56 -9.35 0.58
N PHE A 197 -7.60 -8.34 -0.28
CA PHE A 197 -8.13 -7.02 0.04
C PHE A 197 -9.14 -6.64 -1.02
N SER A 198 -10.43 -6.68 -0.69
CA SER A 198 -11.50 -6.34 -1.61
C SER A 198 -11.40 -4.90 -2.08
N HIS A 199 -11.93 -4.59 -3.26
CA HIS A 199 -11.96 -3.23 -3.75
C HIS A 199 -12.74 -2.29 -2.84
N ARG A 200 -13.83 -2.77 -2.22
CA ARG A 200 -14.62 -1.98 -1.27
C ARG A 200 -13.82 -1.64 -0.01
N ASP A 201 -13.23 -2.62 0.63
CA ASP A 201 -12.44 -2.42 1.84
C ASP A 201 -11.17 -1.60 1.55
N LEU A 202 -10.52 -1.83 0.40
CA LEU A 202 -9.38 -1.04 -0.07
C LEU A 202 -9.73 0.45 -0.17
N ALA A 203 -10.85 0.78 -0.79
CA ALA A 203 -11.30 2.15 -0.97
C ALA A 203 -11.52 2.88 0.37
N GLU A 204 -12.26 2.26 1.28
CA GLU A 204 -12.55 2.83 2.60
C GLU A 204 -11.31 2.87 3.51
N PHE A 205 -10.42 1.89 3.39
CA PHE A 205 -9.15 1.88 4.13
C PHE A 205 -8.25 3.05 3.72
N PHE A 206 -8.10 3.28 2.41
CA PHE A 206 -7.32 4.42 1.93
C PHE A 206 -7.99 5.77 2.23
N ALA A 207 -9.31 5.83 2.24
CA ALA A 207 -10.04 6.99 2.73
C ALA A 207 -9.68 7.26 4.20
N ALA A 208 -9.68 6.24 5.05
CA ALA A 208 -9.26 6.35 6.45
C ALA A 208 -7.78 6.79 6.57
N CYS A 209 -6.88 6.27 5.74
CA CYS A 209 -5.47 6.71 5.74
C CYS A 209 -5.30 8.20 5.40
N VAL A 210 -6.08 8.70 4.46
CA VAL A 210 -6.03 10.11 4.04
C VAL A 210 -6.70 11.03 5.06
N GLU A 211 -7.86 10.63 5.61
CA GLU A 211 -8.74 11.49 6.40
C GLU A 211 -8.45 11.46 7.90
N LYS A 212 -7.87 10.37 8.45
CA LYS A 212 -7.65 10.19 9.90
C LYS A 212 -6.65 11.21 10.42
N PRO A 213 -7.05 12.13 11.30
CA PRO A 213 -6.13 13.09 11.92
C PRO A 213 -5.28 12.43 13.02
N GLY A 214 -4.18 13.09 13.38
CA GLY A 214 -3.38 12.74 14.56
C GLY A 214 -2.40 11.58 14.39
N ILE A 215 -2.26 11.03 13.17
CA ILE A 215 -1.23 10.04 12.87
C ILE A 215 -0.03 10.78 12.27
N ARG A 216 1.09 10.76 12.99
CA ARG A 216 2.34 11.34 12.52
C ARG A 216 3.11 10.37 11.62
N PHE A 217 3.34 9.16 12.10
CA PHE A 217 3.93 8.07 11.33
C PHE A 217 3.30 6.75 11.76
N GLU A 218 2.89 5.94 10.80
CA GLU A 218 2.36 4.60 11.07
C GLU A 218 2.68 3.64 9.92
N ILE A 219 2.94 2.38 10.25
CA ILE A 219 2.98 1.27 9.31
C ILE A 219 1.77 0.39 9.60
N VAL A 220 0.91 0.21 8.61
CA VAL A 220 -0.33 -0.54 8.74
C VAL A 220 -0.41 -1.67 7.71
N TYR A 221 -1.05 -2.78 8.08
CA TYR A 221 -1.35 -3.86 7.15
C TYR A 221 -2.76 -3.69 6.58
N GLY A 222 -2.87 -3.70 5.25
CA GLY A 222 -4.13 -3.53 4.52
C GLY A 222 -4.63 -4.86 3.94
N ALA A 223 -5.72 -5.39 4.51
CA ALA A 223 -6.47 -6.52 4.00
C ALA A 223 -7.91 -6.48 4.53
N SER A 224 -8.81 -7.24 3.89
CA SER A 224 -10.17 -7.46 4.38
C SER A 224 -10.20 -8.31 5.67
N ALA A 225 -11.39 -8.50 6.28
CA ALA A 225 -11.55 -9.27 7.53
C ALA A 225 -11.39 -10.79 7.33
N ASN A 226 -10.33 -11.19 6.63
CA ASN A 226 -10.06 -12.60 6.33
C ASN A 226 -9.95 -13.42 7.63
N LYS A 227 -10.52 -14.62 7.62
CA LYS A 227 -10.52 -15.50 8.80
C LYS A 227 -9.10 -15.87 9.21
N TRP A 228 -8.31 -16.36 8.26
CA TRP A 228 -6.91 -16.70 8.49
C TRP A 228 -6.03 -15.47 8.27
N LYS A 229 -5.21 -15.16 9.26
CA LYS A 229 -4.32 -13.99 9.24
C LYS A 229 -2.91 -14.43 9.57
N ILE A 230 -1.96 -13.85 8.88
CA ILE A 230 -0.53 -13.89 9.23
C ILE A 230 -0.12 -12.54 9.81
N TYR A 231 -0.63 -11.47 9.25
CA TYR A 231 -0.28 -10.09 9.59
C TYR A 231 -1.31 -9.43 10.50
N ASP A 232 -0.85 -8.53 11.36
CA ASP A 232 -1.71 -7.83 12.33
C ASP A 232 -2.55 -6.72 11.67
N THR A 233 -3.53 -7.15 10.89
CA THR A 233 -4.54 -6.26 10.30
C THR A 233 -5.50 -5.68 11.35
N PRO A 234 -5.88 -6.39 12.45
CA PRO A 234 -6.77 -5.82 13.47
C PRO A 234 -6.23 -4.57 14.15
N SER A 235 -4.93 -4.52 14.49
CA SER A 235 -4.32 -3.32 15.06
C SER A 235 -4.33 -2.16 14.06
N SER A 236 -4.10 -2.44 12.78
CA SER A 236 -4.16 -1.45 11.70
C SER A 236 -5.55 -0.83 11.57
N TRP A 237 -6.60 -1.66 11.60
CA TRP A 237 -7.99 -1.20 11.55
C TRP A 237 -8.33 -0.29 12.75
N LYS A 238 -7.87 -0.67 13.95
CA LYS A 238 -8.07 0.11 15.17
C LYS A 238 -7.38 1.48 15.10
N VAL A 239 -6.14 1.53 14.65
CA VAL A 239 -5.37 2.78 14.50
C VAL A 239 -6.07 3.73 13.53
N LEU A 240 -6.53 3.22 12.39
CA LEU A 240 -7.22 4.02 11.38
C LEU A 240 -8.68 4.34 11.74
N GLY A 241 -9.28 3.60 12.66
CA GLY A 241 -10.72 3.65 12.93
C GLY A 241 -11.53 3.06 11.78
N PHE A 242 -10.95 2.13 11.03
CA PHE A 242 -11.55 1.43 9.91
C PHE A 242 -12.21 0.12 10.36
N THR A 243 -13.33 -0.23 9.74
CA THR A 243 -14.00 -1.52 9.96
C THR A 243 -14.19 -2.20 8.61
N PRO A 244 -13.50 -3.33 8.35
CA PRO A 244 -13.64 -4.05 7.10
C PRO A 244 -15.06 -4.67 6.97
N SER A 245 -15.53 -4.76 5.73
CA SER A 245 -16.85 -5.31 5.39
C SER A 245 -16.78 -6.68 4.75
N ASP A 246 -15.64 -7.04 4.16
CA ASP A 246 -15.48 -8.25 3.36
C ASP A 246 -14.60 -9.29 4.04
N ASN A 247 -14.82 -10.56 3.66
CA ASN A 247 -14.07 -11.70 4.19
C ASN A 247 -13.87 -12.74 3.09
N ALA A 248 -12.64 -13.16 2.88
CA ALA A 248 -12.27 -14.15 1.88
C ALA A 248 -13.02 -15.49 2.02
N GLU A 249 -13.40 -15.87 3.25
CA GLU A 249 -14.13 -17.12 3.46
C GLU A 249 -15.50 -17.16 2.77
N HIS A 250 -16.10 -16.02 2.46
CA HIS A 250 -17.36 -15.96 1.71
C HIS A 250 -17.22 -16.42 0.26
N HIS A 251 -15.99 -16.53 -0.23
CA HIS A 251 -15.64 -16.98 -1.58
C HIS A 251 -15.14 -18.44 -1.62
N ARG A 252 -15.11 -19.14 -0.49
CA ARG A 252 -14.85 -20.59 -0.48
C ARG A 252 -16.12 -21.31 -0.94
N GLY A 253 -16.01 -21.96 -2.11
CA GLY A 253 -17.04 -22.85 -2.63
C GLY A 253 -17.12 -24.17 -1.84
#